data_a0ee418bdcf7c937ad7982910c3cc927
#
_entry.id   a0ee418bdcf7c937ad7982910c3cc927
#
_cell.length_a   1.000
_cell.length_b   1.000
_cell.length_c   1.000
_cell.angle_alpha   90.00
_cell.angle_beta   90.00
_cell.angle_gamma   90.00
#
_symmetry.space_group_name_H-M   'P 1'
#
loop_
_entity.id
_entity.type
_entity.pdbx_description
1 polymer ?
#
loop_
_entity_poly.entity_id
_entity_poly.type
_entity_poly.pdbx_seq_one_letter_code
_entity_poly.pdbx_strand_id
1 'polypeptide(L)'
;RDLVRSRGLGDVYKRQELNRELGITVVIITHQMSVVKEICDKVAILDGGEVAEEGLVSAVFAAPKSAAGRRLVFPGGADALVSDPASERRVRLIFRDSQTTGIPLVARLAAEESIYCNVISASTQKLSREVYGSMLLGIPSAHFDRAVDFIKAYPNIQVEEVEHHVQ
;
A
#
# COMPACT_ATOMS: atom_id res chain seq x y z
N ARG A 1 -8.41 26.06 24.70
CA ARG A 1 -7.63 26.27 23.46
C ARG A 1 -6.17 25.93 23.73
N ASP A 2 -5.90 24.62 23.93
CA ASP A 2 -4.55 24.14 24.19
C ASP A 2 -4.04 23.36 22.98
N LEU A 3 -3.21 24.03 22.20
CA LEU A 3 -2.37 23.41 21.16
C LEU A 3 -1.25 22.65 21.86
N VAL A 4 -1.50 21.40 22.23
CA VAL A 4 -0.47 20.51 22.72
C VAL A 4 0.34 20.01 21.53
N ARG A 5 1.56 20.53 21.40
CA ARG A 5 2.57 20.11 20.44
C ARG A 5 3.08 18.73 20.88
N SER A 6 2.58 17.63 20.30
CA SER A 6 2.96 16.28 20.70
C SER A 6 4.39 15.96 20.23
N ARG A 7 5.22 15.63 21.17
CA ARG A 7 6.54 15.03 20.96
C ARG A 7 6.49 13.60 21.49
N GLY A 8 6.25 12.64 20.60
CA GLY A 8 6.49 11.23 20.91
C GLY A 8 5.26 10.30 20.84
N LEU A 9 5.51 9.05 20.49
CA LEU A 9 4.56 7.94 20.44
C LEU A 9 3.75 7.75 21.75
N GLY A 10 4.33 8.06 22.91
CA GLY A 10 3.65 7.97 24.20
C GLY A 10 2.41 8.85 24.34
N ASP A 11 2.38 10.04 23.70
CA ASP A 11 1.20 10.92 23.71
C ASP A 11 0.07 10.40 22.83
N VAL A 12 0.39 9.58 21.86
CA VAL A 12 -0.54 8.99 20.92
C VAL A 12 -1.38 7.90 21.59
N TYR A 13 -0.75 7.02 22.39
CA TYR A 13 -1.45 5.97 23.14
C TYR A 13 -2.37 6.55 24.22
N LYS A 14 -1.94 7.60 24.91
CA LYS A 14 -2.78 8.31 25.89
C LYS A 14 -4.05 8.89 25.25
N ARG A 15 -3.98 9.33 24.00
CA ARG A 15 -5.14 9.86 23.26
C ARG A 15 -6.12 8.78 22.86
N GLN A 16 -5.65 7.58 22.50
CA GLN A 16 -6.53 6.43 22.24
C GLN A 16 -7.28 5.98 23.51
N GLU A 17 -6.58 5.97 24.64
CA GLU A 17 -7.17 5.62 25.94
C GLU A 17 -8.26 6.63 26.34
N LEU A 18 -7.96 7.92 26.22
CA LEU A 18 -8.93 9.00 26.45
C LEU A 18 -10.13 8.94 25.49
N ASN A 19 -9.92 8.62 24.23
CA ASN A 19 -11.00 8.44 23.25
C ASN A 19 -11.94 7.32 23.68
N ARG A 20 -11.41 6.18 24.14
CA ARG A 20 -12.20 5.04 24.59
C ARG A 20 -12.95 5.32 25.92
N GLU A 21 -12.30 6.01 26.86
CA GLU A 21 -12.88 6.31 28.17
C GLU A 21 -13.93 7.42 28.12
N LEU A 22 -13.69 8.44 27.28
CA LEU A 22 -14.53 9.63 27.21
C LEU A 22 -15.55 9.62 26.07
N GLY A 23 -15.45 8.66 25.12
CA GLY A 23 -16.32 8.56 23.96
C GLY A 23 -16.21 9.76 22.99
N ILE A 24 -15.07 10.47 23.00
CA ILE A 24 -14.84 11.65 22.17
C ILE A 24 -14.29 11.27 20.81
N THR A 25 -14.63 12.03 19.76
CA THR A 25 -14.01 11.92 18.45
C THR A 25 -12.73 12.75 18.40
N VAL A 26 -11.60 12.13 18.05
CA VAL A 26 -10.31 12.81 17.90
C VAL A 26 -9.97 12.93 16.42
N VAL A 27 -9.71 14.14 15.96
CA VAL A 27 -9.23 14.43 14.59
C VAL A 27 -7.77 14.80 14.66
N ILE A 28 -6.95 14.12 13.86
CA ILE A 28 -5.49 14.33 13.78
C ILE A 28 -5.12 14.73 12.37
N ILE A 29 -4.45 15.87 12.23
CA ILE A 29 -3.86 16.31 10.96
C ILE A 29 -2.37 15.98 11.01
N THR A 30 -1.92 15.12 10.12
CA THR A 30 -0.53 14.66 10.08
C THR A 30 -0.13 14.21 8.67
N HIS A 31 1.15 14.28 8.37
CA HIS A 31 1.76 13.66 7.20
C HIS A 31 2.49 12.36 7.55
N GLN A 32 2.47 11.95 8.82
CA GLN A 32 3.11 10.72 9.30
C GLN A 32 2.18 9.54 9.13
N MET A 33 2.33 8.79 8.05
CA MET A 33 1.48 7.64 7.74
C MET A 33 1.58 6.51 8.77
N SER A 34 2.71 6.38 9.47
CA SER A 34 2.86 5.44 10.60
C SER A 34 1.84 5.74 11.72
N VAL A 35 1.67 7.02 12.07
CA VAL A 35 0.69 7.46 13.08
C VAL A 35 -0.73 7.14 12.62
N VAL A 36 -1.07 7.47 11.36
CA VAL A 36 -2.41 7.17 10.81
C VAL A 36 -2.73 5.68 10.89
N LYS A 37 -1.78 4.82 10.50
CA LYS A 37 -1.96 3.36 10.50
C LYS A 37 -2.13 2.75 11.89
N GLU A 38 -1.48 3.34 12.87
CA GLU A 38 -1.41 2.78 14.22
C GLU A 38 -2.63 3.15 15.06
N ILE A 39 -3.15 4.37 14.89
CA ILE A 39 -4.14 4.92 15.85
C ILE A 39 -5.44 5.39 15.23
N CYS A 40 -5.54 5.55 13.92
CA CYS A 40 -6.75 6.04 13.28
C CYS A 40 -7.61 4.89 12.75
N ASP A 41 -8.93 5.00 12.95
CA ASP A 41 -9.90 4.08 12.35
C ASP A 41 -10.26 4.53 10.91
N LYS A 42 -10.33 5.84 10.71
CA LYS A 42 -10.68 6.48 9.44
C LYS A 42 -9.63 7.49 9.01
N VAL A 43 -9.51 7.70 7.72
CA VAL A 43 -8.61 8.70 7.12
C VAL A 43 -9.36 9.48 6.05
N ALA A 44 -9.03 10.77 5.95
CA ALA A 44 -9.35 11.61 4.81
C ALA A 44 -8.02 12.16 4.25
N ILE A 45 -7.77 11.91 2.98
CA ILE A 45 -6.58 12.37 2.25
C ILE A 45 -6.93 13.67 1.56
N LEU A 46 -6.17 14.72 1.87
CA LEU A 46 -6.32 16.03 1.27
C LEU A 46 -5.29 16.21 0.15
N ASP A 47 -5.75 16.69 -0.99
CA ASP A 47 -4.90 17.07 -2.13
C ASP A 47 -5.46 18.34 -2.77
N GLY A 48 -4.63 19.35 -2.98
CA GLY A 48 -5.06 20.63 -3.55
C GLY A 48 -6.13 21.38 -2.76
N GLY A 49 -6.29 21.09 -1.47
CA GLY A 49 -7.31 21.71 -0.60
C GLY A 49 -8.66 20.99 -0.58
N GLU A 50 -8.81 19.90 -1.33
CA GLU A 50 -10.01 19.09 -1.39
C GLU A 50 -9.76 17.68 -0.80
N VAL A 51 -10.85 17.01 -0.41
CA VAL A 51 -10.79 15.61 0.03
C VAL A 51 -10.68 14.72 -1.21
N ALA A 52 -9.47 14.21 -1.48
CA ALA A 52 -9.22 13.33 -2.61
C ALA A 52 -9.71 11.90 -2.38
N GLU A 53 -9.68 11.44 -1.12
CA GLU A 53 -10.15 10.11 -0.73
C GLU A 53 -10.43 10.06 0.77
N GLU A 54 -11.48 9.31 1.15
CA GLU A 54 -11.81 9.06 2.56
C GLU A 54 -12.29 7.63 2.78
N GLY A 55 -12.11 7.12 3.98
CA GLY A 55 -12.60 5.79 4.35
C GLY A 55 -11.94 5.22 5.59
N LEU A 56 -12.18 3.93 5.82
CA LEU A 56 -11.45 3.18 6.83
C LEU A 56 -9.97 3.11 6.45
N VAL A 57 -9.08 3.29 7.44
CA VAL A 57 -7.63 3.20 7.22
C VAL A 57 -7.26 1.90 6.53
N SER A 58 -7.81 0.76 6.99
CA SER A 58 -7.57 -0.55 6.39
C SER A 58 -7.95 -0.61 4.90
N ALA A 59 -9.08 -0.02 4.53
CA ALA A 59 -9.56 -0.04 3.15
C ALA A 59 -8.73 0.87 2.24
N VAL A 60 -8.47 2.12 2.67
CA VAL A 60 -7.71 3.10 1.90
C VAL A 60 -6.26 2.64 1.70
N PHE A 61 -5.64 2.06 2.75
CA PHE A 61 -4.27 1.57 2.64
C PHE A 61 -4.13 0.24 1.90
N ALA A 62 -5.17 -0.60 1.89
CA ALA A 62 -5.16 -1.84 1.11
C ALA A 62 -5.38 -1.58 -0.39
N ALA A 63 -6.25 -0.64 -0.75
CA ALA A 63 -6.62 -0.35 -2.14
C ALA A 63 -6.96 1.14 -2.33
N PRO A 64 -5.95 2.04 -2.35
CA PRO A 64 -6.18 3.46 -2.55
C PRO A 64 -6.72 3.73 -3.95
N LYS A 65 -7.83 4.48 -4.03
CA LYS A 65 -8.54 4.78 -5.28
C LYS A 65 -8.02 6.05 -5.95
N SER A 66 -7.68 7.07 -5.14
CA SER A 66 -7.19 8.35 -5.65
C SER A 66 -5.71 8.31 -6.02
N ALA A 67 -5.28 9.19 -6.92
CA ALA A 67 -3.87 9.38 -7.23
C ALA A 67 -3.07 9.83 -5.99
N ALA A 68 -3.65 10.73 -5.16
CA ALA A 68 -3.05 11.17 -3.91
C ALA A 68 -2.90 10.03 -2.91
N GLY A 69 -3.92 9.18 -2.77
CA GLY A 69 -3.87 7.99 -1.93
C GLY A 69 -2.78 7.02 -2.38
N ARG A 70 -2.68 6.76 -3.67
CA ARG A 70 -1.62 5.91 -4.23
C ARG A 70 -0.22 6.45 -3.95
N ARG A 71 0.00 7.77 -4.12
CA ARG A 71 1.30 8.39 -3.79
C ARG A 71 1.67 8.26 -2.32
N LEU A 72 0.69 8.39 -1.41
CA LEU A 72 0.90 8.29 0.03
C LEU A 72 1.11 6.85 0.52
N VAL A 73 0.33 5.92 0.00
CA VAL A 73 0.38 4.51 0.43
C VAL A 73 1.57 3.78 -0.17
N PHE A 74 1.93 4.11 -1.41
CA PHE A 74 3.03 3.51 -2.16
C PHE A 74 4.11 4.56 -2.50
N PRO A 75 4.84 5.11 -1.52
CA PRO A 75 5.92 6.04 -1.77
C PRO A 75 7.02 5.33 -2.58
N GLY A 76 7.41 5.91 -3.69
CA GLY A 76 8.30 5.28 -4.67
C GLY A 76 7.55 4.66 -5.86
N GLY A 77 6.36 5.20 -6.14
CA GLY A 77 5.49 4.77 -7.22
C GLY A 77 6.19 4.52 -8.56
N ALA A 78 5.46 3.91 -9.47
CA ALA A 78 5.90 3.41 -10.77
C ALA A 78 6.75 4.37 -11.64
N ASP A 79 6.74 5.65 -11.30
CA ASP A 79 7.36 6.72 -12.08
C ASP A 79 8.89 6.85 -11.87
N ALA A 80 9.44 6.19 -10.84
CA ALA A 80 10.83 6.42 -10.42
C ALA A 80 11.89 5.62 -11.21
N LEU A 81 11.51 4.58 -11.94
CA LEU A 81 12.47 3.75 -12.69
C LEU A 81 12.07 3.70 -14.18
N VAL A 82 12.95 4.18 -15.02
CA VAL A 82 12.82 4.11 -16.47
C VAL A 82 13.09 2.67 -16.88
N SER A 83 12.05 1.88 -17.11
CA SER A 83 12.15 0.64 -17.89
C SER A 83 11.53 0.88 -19.27
N ASP A 84 12.11 0.27 -20.27
CA ASP A 84 11.55 0.30 -21.63
C ASP A 84 10.21 -0.46 -21.63
N PRO A 85 9.06 0.21 -21.90
CA PRO A 85 7.75 -0.45 -21.91
C PRO A 85 7.63 -1.56 -22.95
N ALA A 86 8.47 -1.54 -23.98
CA ALA A 86 8.48 -2.59 -24.99
C ALA A 86 9.10 -3.89 -24.45
N SER A 87 10.01 -3.80 -23.49
CA SER A 87 10.71 -4.95 -22.92
C SER A 87 10.10 -5.45 -21.60
N GLU A 88 9.49 -4.56 -20.82
CA GLU A 88 8.99 -4.87 -19.49
C GLU A 88 7.64 -4.16 -19.20
N ARG A 89 6.66 -4.92 -18.73
CA ARG A 89 5.38 -4.39 -18.20
C ARG A 89 5.37 -4.47 -16.68
N ARG A 90 4.64 -3.57 -16.04
CA ARG A 90 4.61 -3.47 -14.56
C ARG A 90 3.30 -3.96 -14.00
N VAL A 91 3.39 -4.69 -12.89
CA VAL A 91 2.25 -5.15 -12.13
C VAL A 91 2.45 -4.86 -10.65
N ARG A 92 1.42 -4.32 -10.03
CA ARG A 92 1.34 -4.16 -8.58
C ARG A 92 0.56 -5.31 -8.00
N LEU A 93 1.14 -5.92 -6.97
CA LEU A 93 0.54 -6.98 -6.19
C LEU A 93 0.20 -6.43 -4.82
N ILE A 94 -1.00 -6.71 -4.32
CA ILE A 94 -1.44 -6.33 -2.98
C ILE A 94 -1.79 -7.62 -2.25
N PHE A 95 -1.08 -7.87 -1.16
CA PHE A 95 -1.26 -9.03 -0.28
C PHE A 95 -2.15 -8.62 0.88
N ARG A 96 -3.26 -9.31 1.09
CA ARG A 96 -4.28 -8.92 2.06
C ARG A 96 -4.22 -9.65 3.39
N ASP A 97 -3.30 -10.59 3.55
CA ASP A 97 -3.12 -11.35 4.77
C ASP A 97 -1.68 -11.79 4.98
N SER A 98 -1.39 -12.29 6.19
CA SER A 98 -0.05 -12.77 6.55
C SER A 98 0.36 -14.05 5.84
N GLN A 99 -0.58 -14.88 5.40
CA GLN A 99 -0.29 -16.14 4.72
C GLN A 99 0.22 -15.85 3.30
N THR A 100 -0.47 -14.98 2.57
CA THR A 100 -0.07 -14.59 1.21
C THR A 100 1.20 -13.73 1.19
N THR A 101 1.41 -12.89 2.23
CA THR A 101 2.65 -12.12 2.37
C THR A 101 3.88 -13.01 2.55
N GLY A 102 3.72 -14.21 3.12
CA GLY A 102 4.80 -15.20 3.31
C GLY A 102 5.08 -16.07 2.08
N ILE A 103 4.30 -15.98 1.00
CA ILE A 103 4.51 -16.78 -0.21
C ILE A 103 5.75 -16.27 -0.96
N PRO A 104 6.74 -17.11 -1.28
CA PRO A 104 7.91 -16.71 -2.06
C PRO A 104 7.56 -16.62 -3.56
N LEU A 105 6.63 -15.70 -3.91
CA LEU A 105 5.99 -15.62 -5.21
C LEU A 105 6.97 -15.44 -6.36
N VAL A 106 7.96 -14.55 -6.20
CA VAL A 106 9.01 -14.30 -7.22
C VAL A 106 9.85 -15.55 -7.47
N ALA A 107 10.22 -16.26 -6.39
CA ALA A 107 10.96 -17.51 -6.51
C ALA A 107 10.13 -18.61 -7.20
N ARG A 108 8.83 -18.67 -6.93
CA ARG A 108 7.92 -19.62 -7.57
C ARG A 108 7.71 -19.32 -9.04
N LEU A 109 7.56 -18.04 -9.43
CA LEU A 109 7.50 -17.63 -10.84
C LEU A 109 8.77 -18.09 -11.59
N ALA A 110 9.93 -17.91 -10.98
CA ALA A 110 11.19 -18.34 -11.59
C ALA A 110 11.30 -19.87 -11.69
N ALA A 111 10.92 -20.60 -10.64
CA ALA A 111 11.10 -22.06 -10.56
C ALA A 111 10.04 -22.83 -11.36
N GLU A 112 8.78 -22.41 -11.33
CA GLU A 112 7.65 -23.13 -11.91
C GLU A 112 7.36 -22.69 -13.35
N GLU A 113 7.51 -21.39 -13.63
CA GLU A 113 7.18 -20.80 -14.92
C GLU A 113 8.41 -20.40 -15.75
N SER A 114 9.62 -20.44 -15.18
CA SER A 114 10.84 -19.90 -15.79
C SER A 114 10.73 -18.42 -16.15
N ILE A 115 9.95 -17.66 -15.38
CA ILE A 115 9.74 -16.22 -15.54
C ILE A 115 10.58 -15.48 -14.51
N TYR A 116 11.56 -14.71 -14.99
CA TYR A 116 12.40 -13.87 -14.14
C TYR A 116 11.86 -12.45 -14.18
N CYS A 117 11.51 -11.92 -13.03
CA CYS A 117 10.97 -10.56 -12.90
C CYS A 117 11.85 -9.70 -12.00
N ASN A 118 11.82 -8.39 -12.23
CA ASN A 118 12.46 -7.41 -11.39
C ASN A 118 11.54 -7.02 -10.22
N VAL A 119 12.07 -6.96 -8.99
CA VAL A 119 11.37 -6.37 -7.87
C VAL A 119 11.71 -4.88 -7.83
N ILE A 120 10.77 -4.04 -8.26
CA ILE A 120 10.95 -2.58 -8.31
C ILE A 120 10.77 -1.99 -6.92
N SER A 121 9.74 -2.43 -6.21
CA SER A 121 9.53 -2.07 -4.81
C SER A 121 8.77 -3.18 -4.09
N ALA A 122 9.00 -3.31 -2.79
CA ALA A 122 8.23 -4.18 -1.91
C ALA A 122 8.11 -3.54 -0.55
N SER A 123 6.94 -3.63 0.05
CA SER A 123 6.70 -3.16 1.41
C SER A 123 5.72 -4.08 2.13
N THR A 124 5.95 -4.26 3.42
CA THR A 124 5.05 -4.99 4.31
C THR A 124 4.69 -4.10 5.47
N GLN A 125 3.42 -4.04 5.81
CA GLN A 125 2.89 -3.16 6.84
C GLN A 125 1.94 -3.92 7.74
N LYS A 126 2.06 -3.67 9.04
CA LYS A 126 1.12 -4.18 10.03
C LYS A 126 0.06 -3.12 10.30
N LEU A 127 -1.20 -3.44 10.03
CA LEU A 127 -2.34 -2.60 10.34
C LEU A 127 -3.18 -3.30 11.40
N SER A 128 -3.17 -2.76 12.62
CA SER A 128 -3.86 -3.37 13.77
C SER A 128 -3.43 -4.82 14.02
N ARG A 129 -4.20 -5.81 13.58
CA ARG A 129 -3.92 -7.25 13.74
C ARG A 129 -3.58 -7.97 12.43
N GLU A 130 -3.68 -7.28 11.31
CA GLU A 130 -3.46 -7.85 9.98
C GLU A 130 -2.18 -7.34 9.36
N VAL A 131 -1.57 -8.17 8.52
CA VAL A 131 -0.37 -7.84 7.77
C VAL A 131 -0.76 -7.66 6.32
N TYR A 132 -0.48 -6.48 5.79
CA TYR A 132 -0.67 -6.15 4.38
C TYR A 132 0.70 -6.00 3.73
N GLY A 133 0.80 -6.45 2.49
CA GLY A 133 2.00 -6.25 1.70
C GLY A 133 1.67 -5.67 0.34
N SER A 134 2.60 -4.93 -0.23
CA SER A 134 2.55 -4.58 -1.64
C SER A 134 3.89 -4.82 -2.30
N MET A 135 3.84 -5.23 -3.55
CA MET A 135 5.03 -5.47 -4.37
C MET A 135 4.78 -4.94 -5.78
N LEU A 136 5.71 -4.19 -6.31
CA LEU A 136 5.73 -3.76 -7.70
C LEU A 136 6.76 -4.57 -8.44
N LEU A 137 6.32 -5.33 -9.42
CA LEU A 137 7.17 -6.17 -10.26
C LEU A 137 7.25 -5.61 -11.67
N GLY A 138 8.44 -5.68 -12.25
CA GLY A 138 8.67 -5.58 -13.68
C GLY A 138 8.76 -6.98 -14.28
N ILE A 139 7.89 -7.29 -15.22
CA ILE A 139 7.78 -8.59 -15.87
C ILE A 139 8.09 -8.44 -17.35
N PRO A 140 8.95 -9.29 -17.94
CA PRO A 140 9.21 -9.25 -19.36
C PRO A 140 7.91 -9.33 -20.16
N SER A 141 7.72 -8.40 -21.10
CA SER A 141 6.45 -8.25 -21.86
C SER A 141 6.02 -9.54 -22.55
N ALA A 142 6.98 -10.34 -23.03
CA ALA A 142 6.71 -11.63 -23.66
C ALA A 142 6.08 -12.68 -22.74
N HIS A 143 6.20 -12.52 -21.42
CA HIS A 143 5.72 -13.50 -20.43
C HIS A 143 4.68 -12.90 -19.48
N PHE A 144 4.26 -11.66 -19.72
CA PHE A 144 3.43 -10.89 -18.80
C PHE A 144 2.09 -11.58 -18.49
N ASP A 145 1.34 -11.95 -19.51
CA ASP A 145 0.01 -12.53 -19.34
C ASP A 145 0.08 -13.87 -18.59
N ARG A 146 1.06 -14.72 -18.92
CA ARG A 146 1.29 -15.99 -18.22
C ARG A 146 1.68 -15.78 -16.76
N ALA A 147 2.51 -14.78 -16.47
CA ALA A 147 2.86 -14.44 -15.09
C ALA A 147 1.65 -13.93 -14.29
N VAL A 148 0.82 -13.08 -14.90
CA VAL A 148 -0.40 -12.56 -14.28
C VAL A 148 -1.40 -13.70 -13.99
N ASP A 149 -1.58 -14.63 -14.91
CA ASP A 149 -2.46 -15.78 -14.72
C ASP A 149 -1.96 -16.68 -13.59
N PHE A 150 -0.66 -16.94 -13.52
CA PHE A 150 -0.03 -17.66 -12.42
C PHE A 150 -0.29 -16.99 -11.06
N ILE A 151 -0.13 -15.66 -11.00
CA ILE A 151 -0.33 -14.90 -9.77
C ILE A 151 -1.80 -14.88 -9.36
N LYS A 152 -2.73 -14.74 -10.29
CA LYS A 152 -4.19 -14.76 -10.05
C LYS A 152 -4.71 -16.09 -9.50
N ALA A 153 -3.95 -17.18 -9.61
CA ALA A 153 -4.28 -18.44 -8.97
C ALA A 153 -4.24 -18.37 -7.43
N TYR A 154 -3.64 -17.31 -6.86
CA TYR A 154 -3.61 -17.05 -5.42
C TYR A 154 -4.77 -16.14 -5.00
N PRO A 155 -5.80 -16.64 -4.27
CA PRO A 155 -7.06 -15.93 -4.09
C PRO A 155 -6.98 -14.62 -3.30
N ASN A 156 -5.95 -14.44 -2.46
CA ASN A 156 -5.81 -13.27 -1.60
C ASN A 156 -4.72 -12.29 -2.08
N ILE A 157 -4.30 -12.43 -3.34
CA ILE A 157 -3.40 -11.49 -4.01
C ILE A 157 -4.21 -10.69 -5.03
N GLN A 158 -4.35 -9.40 -4.81
CA GLN A 158 -4.93 -8.49 -5.80
C GLN A 158 -3.83 -8.07 -6.78
N VAL A 159 -4.15 -8.16 -8.07
CA VAL A 159 -3.23 -7.85 -9.17
C VAL A 159 -3.73 -6.60 -9.89
N GLU A 160 -2.89 -5.59 -9.99
CA GLU A 160 -3.17 -4.33 -10.68
C GLU A 160 -2.08 -4.07 -11.72
N GLU A 161 -2.45 -4.00 -12.98
CA GLU A 161 -1.53 -3.56 -14.03
C GLU A 161 -1.26 -2.05 -13.89
N VAL A 162 0.01 -1.66 -13.97
CA VAL A 162 0.42 -0.26 -13.87
C VAL A 162 0.82 0.22 -15.24
N GLU A 163 -0.04 1.05 -15.84
CA GLU A 163 0.25 1.67 -17.13
C GLU A 163 1.37 2.71 -17.00
N HIS A 164 2.25 2.74 -18.00
CA HIS A 164 3.22 3.83 -18.14
C HIS A 164 2.49 5.09 -18.61
N HIS A 165 2.30 6.05 -17.75
CA HIS A 165 2.02 7.41 -18.17
C HIS A 165 3.34 8.06 -18.57
N VAL A 166 3.62 8.08 -19.87
CA VAL A 166 4.65 8.96 -20.45
C VAL A 166 4.10 10.39 -20.34
N GLN A 167 4.66 11.20 -19.45
CA GLN A 167 4.49 12.65 -19.49
C GLN A 167 5.46 13.25 -20.49
#